data_c82b3f8e15f0ba10a0021b71d1f164db
#
_entry.id   c82b3f8e15f0ba10a0021b71d1f164db
#
_cell.length_a   1.000
_cell.length_b   1.000
_cell.length_c   1.000
_cell.angle_alpha   90.00
_cell.angle_beta   90.00
_cell.angle_gamma   90.00
#
_symmetry.space_group_name_H-M   'P 1'
#
loop_
_entity.id
_entity.type
_entity.pdbx_description
1 polymer ?
#
loop_
_entity_poly.entity_id
_entity_poly.type
_entity_poly.pdbx_seq_one_letter_code
_entity_poly.pdbx_strand_id
1 'polypeptide(L)'
;MREIIAFIQKEFRHIFRDLRTTLIVLVMPVVQIILFGFAISTDVSNAVVDVVGDACDPLARSVISRIEGNKYLAVGEIHGSFAPARDRIRKGKAAAALCFGTDFDGKAGSEGKACVRIVSDGSDPNTAQVVTSYIKGVLQSEELALSESLAGKPKASMRPNVQLMYNPAMNSSYNFVPGVMGLILMLICSMMTAVSIVKEKETGTLELLLVSPVKPLWIILSKMIPYLALSVVNFVSVLLLAHFVMGVPIHGSLTLLSLVSLVFVGSSLGLGLLVSVLSKTQQTAMLLCGMGLTMPTMMLSGIIFPCESMPVALQMLSDIIPAKWFIIMVKKIMIQGAGLEAVAKEFAVLTGMMVFLLVVSIKNFKTRL
;
A
#
# COMPACT_ATOMS: atom_id res chain seq x y z
N MET A 1 39.49 0.70 -15.53
CA MET A 1 38.39 -0.23 -15.81
C MET A 1 38.59 -1.63 -15.21
N ARG A 2 39.74 -2.27 -15.37
CA ARG A 2 40.01 -3.62 -14.79
C ARG A 2 39.88 -3.65 -13.26
N GLU A 3 40.31 -2.61 -12.57
CA GLU A 3 40.25 -2.51 -11.11
C GLU A 3 38.80 -2.45 -10.61
N ILE A 4 37.93 -1.68 -11.26
CA ILE A 4 36.51 -1.56 -10.90
C ILE A 4 35.80 -2.92 -11.05
N ILE A 5 36.06 -3.63 -12.13
CA ILE A 5 35.53 -4.98 -12.37
C ILE A 5 36.01 -5.94 -11.28
N ALA A 6 37.28 -5.85 -10.87
CA ALA A 6 37.81 -6.68 -9.78
C ALA A 6 37.13 -6.37 -8.43
N PHE A 7 36.86 -5.08 -8.13
CA PHE A 7 36.10 -4.69 -6.95
C PHE A 7 34.66 -5.22 -6.99
N ILE A 8 33.97 -5.09 -8.11
CA ILE A 8 32.61 -5.62 -8.28
C ILE A 8 32.60 -7.14 -8.09
N GLN A 9 33.54 -7.86 -8.70
CA GLN A 9 33.64 -9.31 -8.53
C GLN A 9 33.96 -9.72 -7.10
N LYS A 10 34.81 -8.96 -6.40
CA LYS A 10 35.11 -9.18 -4.97
C LYS A 10 33.81 -9.05 -4.14
N GLU A 11 33.03 -7.98 -4.37
CA GLU A 11 31.78 -7.74 -3.62
C GLU A 11 30.72 -8.82 -3.91
N PHE A 12 30.55 -9.23 -5.18
CA PHE A 12 29.68 -10.36 -5.52
C PHE A 12 30.10 -11.65 -4.80
N ARG A 13 31.40 -11.99 -4.82
CA ARG A 13 31.89 -13.16 -4.10
C ARG A 13 31.71 -13.06 -2.60
N HIS A 14 31.86 -11.88 -2.03
CA HIS A 14 31.66 -11.64 -0.61
C HIS A 14 30.21 -11.87 -0.21
N ILE A 15 29.24 -11.37 -1.00
CA ILE A 15 27.81 -11.53 -0.76
C ILE A 15 27.43 -13.02 -0.89
N PHE A 16 27.79 -13.68 -1.99
CA PHE A 16 27.40 -15.08 -2.19
C PHE A 16 28.13 -16.07 -1.28
N ARG A 17 29.26 -15.69 -0.71
CA ARG A 17 29.97 -16.51 0.28
C ARG A 17 29.31 -16.43 1.67
N ASP A 18 28.68 -15.33 1.99
CA ASP A 18 27.84 -15.18 3.19
C ASP A 18 26.43 -15.66 2.89
N LEU A 19 26.29 -17.00 2.84
CA LEU A 19 25.04 -17.67 2.50
C LEU A 19 23.91 -17.32 3.48
N ARG A 20 24.21 -17.06 4.75
CA ARG A 20 23.20 -16.69 5.77
C ARG A 20 22.58 -15.35 5.47
N THR A 21 23.41 -14.33 5.26
CA THR A 21 22.93 -12.97 4.94
C THR A 21 22.23 -12.94 3.59
N THR A 22 22.75 -13.61 2.57
CA THR A 22 22.14 -13.69 1.24
C THR A 22 20.77 -14.36 1.29
N LEU A 23 20.63 -15.46 2.03
CA LEU A 23 19.37 -16.18 2.15
C LEU A 23 18.32 -15.34 2.90
N ILE A 24 18.71 -14.67 3.98
CA ILE A 24 17.83 -13.76 4.70
C ILE A 24 17.34 -12.65 3.75
N VAL A 25 18.22 -12.03 2.99
CA VAL A 25 17.88 -10.93 2.06
C VAL A 25 16.93 -11.37 0.95
N LEU A 26 17.01 -12.61 0.49
CA LEU A 26 16.13 -13.14 -0.56
C LEU A 26 14.82 -13.72 -0.02
N VAL A 27 14.85 -14.35 1.16
CA VAL A 27 13.66 -15.03 1.72
C VAL A 27 12.79 -14.05 2.52
N MET A 28 13.38 -13.09 3.25
CA MET A 28 12.62 -12.15 4.06
C MET A 28 11.58 -11.33 3.26
N PRO A 29 11.86 -10.82 2.05
CA PRO A 29 10.85 -10.15 1.22
C PRO A 29 9.65 -11.04 0.91
N VAL A 30 9.92 -12.30 0.59
CA VAL A 30 8.89 -13.31 0.30
C VAL A 30 7.99 -13.52 1.52
N VAL A 31 8.60 -13.75 2.68
CA VAL A 31 7.87 -13.93 3.95
C VAL A 31 7.08 -12.67 4.30
N GLN A 32 7.69 -11.49 4.15
CA GLN A 32 7.02 -10.22 4.47
C GLN A 32 5.82 -9.95 3.56
N ILE A 33 5.94 -10.16 2.25
CA ILE A 33 4.81 -9.92 1.34
C ILE A 33 3.65 -10.90 1.60
N ILE A 34 3.97 -12.15 1.95
CA ILE A 34 2.97 -13.14 2.34
C ILE A 34 2.30 -12.72 3.65
N LEU A 35 3.07 -12.40 4.68
CA LEU A 35 2.53 -11.96 5.96
C LEU A 35 1.67 -10.69 5.81
N PHE A 36 2.20 -9.65 5.20
CA PHE A 36 1.47 -8.39 5.05
C PHE A 36 0.30 -8.51 4.06
N GLY A 37 0.45 -9.29 2.99
CA GLY A 37 -0.60 -9.49 2.01
C GLY A 37 -1.82 -10.24 2.56
N PHE A 38 -1.61 -11.20 3.46
CA PHE A 38 -2.70 -11.94 4.11
C PHE A 38 -3.13 -11.35 5.45
N ALA A 39 -2.21 -10.80 6.25
CA ALA A 39 -2.52 -10.27 7.58
C ALA A 39 -3.23 -8.90 7.52
N ILE A 40 -2.97 -8.11 6.48
CA ILE A 40 -3.61 -6.80 6.30
C ILE A 40 -4.73 -6.89 5.24
N SER A 41 -5.33 -8.07 5.04
CA SER A 41 -6.56 -8.12 4.28
C SER A 41 -7.67 -7.48 5.12
N THR A 42 -8.00 -6.26 4.80
CA THR A 42 -9.24 -5.61 5.25
C THR A 42 -10.40 -6.03 4.34
N ASP A 43 -10.29 -7.19 3.72
CA ASP A 43 -11.38 -7.78 2.96
C ASP A 43 -12.47 -8.14 3.95
N VAL A 44 -13.48 -7.30 4.01
CA VAL A 44 -14.68 -7.53 4.80
C VAL A 44 -15.45 -8.63 4.10
N SER A 45 -15.17 -9.88 4.49
CA SER A 45 -15.98 -11.03 4.08
C SER A 45 -17.00 -11.34 5.18
N ASN A 46 -18.26 -11.49 4.80
CA ASN A 46 -19.37 -11.79 5.72
C ASN A 46 -19.58 -10.74 6.84
N ALA A 47 -19.53 -9.44 6.50
CA ALA A 47 -19.87 -8.41 7.48
C ALA A 47 -21.32 -8.57 7.91
N VAL A 48 -21.52 -8.84 9.19
CA VAL A 48 -22.85 -8.99 9.76
C VAL A 48 -23.52 -7.62 9.89
N VAL A 49 -24.66 -7.45 9.22
CA VAL A 49 -25.50 -6.25 9.24
C VAL A 49 -26.79 -6.57 9.97
N ASP A 50 -26.99 -5.99 11.14
CA ASP A 50 -28.25 -6.11 11.88
C ASP A 50 -29.30 -5.19 11.24
N VAL A 51 -30.53 -5.61 11.27
CA VAL A 51 -31.66 -4.85 10.73
C VAL A 51 -32.51 -4.31 11.86
N VAL A 52 -32.90 -3.04 11.79
CA VAL A 52 -33.78 -2.40 12.77
C VAL A 52 -34.97 -1.82 12.03
N GLY A 53 -36.17 -2.26 12.39
CA GLY A 53 -37.43 -1.83 11.78
C GLY A 53 -38.42 -2.96 11.63
N ASP A 54 -39.48 -2.71 10.87
CA ASP A 54 -40.50 -3.71 10.58
C ASP A 54 -40.07 -4.62 9.44
N ALA A 55 -39.75 -5.89 9.76
CA ALA A 55 -39.39 -6.90 8.77
C ALA A 55 -40.56 -7.33 7.85
N CYS A 56 -41.81 -6.92 8.18
CA CYS A 56 -42.97 -7.19 7.35
C CYS A 56 -43.14 -6.18 6.22
N ASP A 57 -42.43 -5.05 6.26
CA ASP A 57 -42.44 -4.05 5.19
C ASP A 57 -41.89 -4.65 3.88
N PRO A 58 -42.66 -4.61 2.77
CA PRO A 58 -42.25 -5.27 1.51
C PRO A 58 -40.91 -4.75 0.96
N LEU A 59 -40.71 -3.42 1.02
CA LEU A 59 -39.49 -2.80 0.53
C LEU A 59 -38.29 -3.12 1.43
N ALA A 60 -38.47 -3.12 2.74
CA ALA A 60 -37.42 -3.52 3.67
C ALA A 60 -37.00 -4.96 3.44
N ARG A 61 -37.97 -5.85 3.19
CA ARG A 61 -37.71 -7.27 2.88
C ARG A 61 -36.91 -7.45 1.57
N SER A 62 -37.20 -6.67 0.54
CA SER A 62 -36.46 -6.69 -0.71
C SER A 62 -34.98 -6.28 -0.50
N VAL A 63 -34.74 -5.20 0.27
CA VAL A 63 -33.38 -4.79 0.64
C VAL A 63 -32.65 -5.88 1.44
N ILE A 64 -33.33 -6.50 2.43
CA ILE A 64 -32.76 -7.60 3.23
C ILE A 64 -32.35 -8.77 2.33
N SER A 65 -33.24 -9.21 1.44
CA SER A 65 -32.96 -10.31 0.51
C SER A 65 -31.76 -10.02 -0.41
N ARG A 66 -31.57 -8.78 -0.84
CA ARG A 66 -30.38 -8.38 -1.62
C ARG A 66 -29.11 -8.35 -0.78
N ILE A 67 -29.18 -7.99 0.51
CA ILE A 67 -28.05 -8.08 1.41
C ILE A 67 -27.65 -9.55 1.59
N GLU A 68 -28.61 -10.47 1.76
CA GLU A 68 -28.36 -11.91 1.86
C GLU A 68 -27.74 -12.50 0.59
N GLY A 69 -28.10 -11.98 -0.58
CA GLY A 69 -27.49 -12.36 -1.85
C GLY A 69 -26.11 -11.76 -2.10
N ASN A 70 -25.63 -10.88 -1.24
CA ASN A 70 -24.34 -10.23 -1.40
C ASN A 70 -23.20 -11.09 -0.80
N LYS A 71 -22.16 -11.33 -1.57
CA LYS A 71 -20.99 -12.15 -1.14
C LYS A 71 -20.26 -11.60 0.08
N TYR A 72 -20.36 -10.30 0.34
CA TYR A 72 -19.56 -9.59 1.35
C TYR A 72 -20.34 -9.21 2.60
N LEU A 73 -21.68 -9.28 2.54
CA LEU A 73 -22.58 -8.93 3.64
C LEU A 73 -23.36 -10.17 4.08
N ALA A 74 -23.64 -10.24 5.37
CA ALA A 74 -24.54 -11.25 5.95
C ALA A 74 -25.59 -10.53 6.80
N VAL A 75 -26.86 -10.95 6.70
CA VAL A 75 -27.91 -10.43 7.57
C VAL A 75 -27.75 -11.06 8.95
N GLY A 76 -27.69 -10.21 9.96
CA GLY A 76 -27.64 -10.59 11.36
C GLY A 76 -29.04 -10.77 11.97
N GLU A 77 -29.24 -10.18 13.16
CA GLU A 77 -30.53 -10.22 13.83
C GLU A 77 -31.41 -9.04 13.41
N ILE A 78 -32.73 -9.28 13.40
CA ILE A 78 -33.74 -8.27 13.12
C ILE A 78 -34.31 -7.79 14.45
N HIS A 79 -34.28 -6.48 14.68
CA HIS A 79 -34.67 -5.85 15.91
C HIS A 79 -35.79 -4.83 15.68
N GLY A 80 -36.79 -4.77 16.59
CA GLY A 80 -37.81 -3.73 16.58
C GLY A 80 -37.33 -2.36 17.08
N SER A 81 -36.11 -2.29 17.69
CA SER A 81 -35.53 -1.05 18.19
C SER A 81 -34.00 -1.05 18.01
N PHE A 82 -33.41 0.16 18.06
CA PHE A 82 -31.96 0.33 17.83
C PHE A 82 -31.09 -0.12 19.03
N ALA A 83 -31.63 -0.17 20.25
CA ALA A 83 -30.82 -0.45 21.44
C ALA A 83 -30.13 -1.84 21.41
N PRO A 84 -30.79 -2.96 21.05
CA PRO A 84 -30.11 -4.25 20.91
C PRO A 84 -29.08 -4.26 19.81
N ALA A 85 -29.34 -3.68 18.64
CA ALA A 85 -28.39 -3.60 17.54
C ALA A 85 -27.13 -2.82 17.93
N ARG A 86 -27.27 -1.70 18.65
CA ARG A 86 -26.15 -0.93 19.20
C ARG A 86 -25.29 -1.76 20.14
N ASP A 87 -25.89 -2.57 21.02
CA ASP A 87 -25.16 -3.42 21.95
C ASP A 87 -24.42 -4.55 21.22
N ARG A 88 -24.97 -5.05 20.12
CA ARG A 88 -24.30 -6.05 19.27
C ARG A 88 -23.11 -5.45 18.52
N ILE A 89 -23.24 -4.24 17.98
CA ILE A 89 -22.12 -3.49 17.38
C ILE A 89 -21.02 -3.28 18.44
N ARG A 90 -21.38 -2.82 19.63
CA ARG A 90 -20.42 -2.60 20.73
C ARG A 90 -19.68 -3.88 21.16
N LYS A 91 -20.31 -5.04 21.02
CA LYS A 91 -19.72 -6.36 21.31
C LYS A 91 -18.97 -6.97 20.12
N GLY A 92 -18.85 -6.26 18.99
CA GLY A 92 -18.20 -6.75 17.76
C GLY A 92 -18.95 -7.90 17.08
N LYS A 93 -20.25 -8.11 17.38
CA LYS A 93 -21.09 -9.17 16.78
C LYS A 93 -21.78 -8.72 15.50
N ALA A 94 -21.88 -7.42 15.27
CA ALA A 94 -22.38 -6.81 14.05
C ALA A 94 -21.43 -5.70 13.62
N ALA A 95 -21.14 -5.58 12.32
CA ALA A 95 -20.30 -4.53 11.75
C ALA A 95 -21.10 -3.24 11.48
N ALA A 96 -22.39 -3.39 11.20
CA ALA A 96 -23.30 -2.26 10.97
C ALA A 96 -24.74 -2.63 11.36
N ALA A 97 -25.57 -1.59 11.50
CA ALA A 97 -27.02 -1.72 11.59
C ALA A 97 -27.70 -0.86 10.52
N LEU A 98 -28.67 -1.44 9.86
CA LEU A 98 -29.52 -0.79 8.87
C LEU A 98 -30.87 -0.51 9.50
N CYS A 99 -31.20 0.76 9.73
CA CYS A 99 -32.43 1.17 10.38
C CYS A 99 -33.41 1.72 9.34
N PHE A 100 -34.52 1.06 9.19
CA PHE A 100 -35.66 1.51 8.38
C PHE A 100 -36.58 2.42 9.17
N GLY A 101 -37.11 3.45 8.50
CA GLY A 101 -38.14 4.32 9.07
C GLY A 101 -39.48 3.60 9.18
N THR A 102 -40.34 4.09 10.03
CA THR A 102 -41.74 3.61 10.11
C THR A 102 -42.47 3.84 8.79
N ASP A 103 -43.22 2.83 8.31
CA ASP A 103 -43.96 2.88 7.04
C ASP A 103 -43.04 3.20 5.85
N PHE A 104 -41.96 2.39 5.70
CA PHE A 104 -40.90 2.64 4.75
C PHE A 104 -41.39 2.54 3.29
N ASP A 105 -42.19 1.52 2.99
CA ASP A 105 -42.78 1.30 1.65
C ASP A 105 -43.81 2.38 1.31
N GLY A 106 -44.72 2.71 2.26
CA GLY A 106 -45.73 3.72 2.04
C GLY A 106 -45.16 5.10 1.75
N LYS A 107 -44.10 5.51 2.46
CA LYS A 107 -43.39 6.78 2.23
C LYS A 107 -42.54 6.78 0.95
N ALA A 108 -42.00 5.64 0.57
CA ALA A 108 -41.27 5.50 -0.71
C ALA A 108 -42.24 5.71 -1.89
N GLY A 109 -43.42 5.10 -1.82
CA GLY A 109 -44.44 5.19 -2.87
C GLY A 109 -45.15 6.53 -2.94
N SER A 110 -45.56 7.13 -1.80
CA SER A 110 -46.37 8.34 -1.76
C SER A 110 -45.59 9.64 -1.80
N GLU A 111 -44.52 9.76 -1.00
CA GLU A 111 -43.74 10.98 -0.84
C GLU A 111 -42.41 10.95 -1.65
N GLY A 112 -41.98 9.79 -2.14
CA GLY A 112 -40.67 9.60 -2.77
C GLY A 112 -39.49 9.85 -1.81
N LYS A 113 -39.74 9.73 -0.49
CA LYS A 113 -38.76 10.01 0.57
C LYS A 113 -38.76 8.90 1.63
N ALA A 114 -38.20 7.76 1.27
CA ALA A 114 -37.88 6.72 2.24
C ALA A 114 -36.57 7.02 2.95
N CYS A 115 -36.54 7.01 4.27
CA CYS A 115 -35.35 7.33 5.05
C CYS A 115 -34.73 6.05 5.62
N VAL A 116 -33.51 5.76 5.21
CA VAL A 116 -32.71 4.66 5.75
C VAL A 116 -31.48 5.24 6.46
N ARG A 117 -31.28 4.81 7.72
CA ARG A 117 -30.08 5.17 8.50
C ARG A 117 -29.13 4.00 8.55
N ILE A 118 -27.90 4.21 8.13
CA ILE A 118 -26.80 3.25 8.27
C ILE A 118 -25.98 3.67 9.49
N VAL A 119 -25.77 2.75 10.43
CA VAL A 119 -24.91 2.93 11.59
C VAL A 119 -23.85 1.85 11.54
N SER A 120 -22.58 2.23 11.43
CA SER A 120 -21.44 1.31 11.38
C SER A 120 -20.53 1.50 12.58
N ASP A 121 -19.73 0.50 12.88
CA ASP A 121 -18.71 0.57 13.94
C ASP A 121 -17.56 1.48 13.48
N GLY A 122 -17.46 2.66 14.07
CA GLY A 122 -16.40 3.63 13.78
C GLY A 122 -15.05 3.32 14.47
N SER A 123 -14.96 2.26 15.27
CA SER A 123 -13.68 1.88 15.91
C SER A 123 -12.67 1.34 14.89
N ASP A 124 -13.13 0.73 13.80
CA ASP A 124 -12.34 0.42 12.60
C ASP A 124 -12.86 1.23 11.39
N PRO A 125 -12.23 2.37 11.08
CA PRO A 125 -12.68 3.24 9.99
C PRO A 125 -12.65 2.57 8.62
N ASN A 126 -11.72 1.65 8.37
CA ASN A 126 -11.59 0.97 7.09
C ASN A 126 -12.77 0.00 6.87
N THR A 127 -13.04 -0.86 7.84
CA THR A 127 -14.19 -1.78 7.80
C THR A 127 -15.51 -1.01 7.72
N ALA A 128 -15.66 0.06 8.52
CA ALA A 128 -16.85 0.90 8.49
C ALA A 128 -17.11 1.52 7.12
N GLN A 129 -16.09 2.04 6.46
CA GLN A 129 -16.20 2.64 5.14
C GLN A 129 -16.56 1.61 4.07
N VAL A 130 -15.94 0.43 4.09
CA VAL A 130 -16.21 -0.64 3.14
C VAL A 130 -17.63 -1.16 3.29
N VAL A 131 -18.05 -1.51 4.51
CA VAL A 131 -19.41 -1.99 4.81
C VAL A 131 -20.47 -0.96 4.42
N THR A 132 -20.24 0.31 4.77
CA THR A 132 -21.17 1.39 4.41
C THR A 132 -21.27 1.56 2.89
N SER A 133 -20.18 1.39 2.16
CA SER A 133 -20.18 1.47 0.70
C SER A 133 -20.95 0.31 0.06
N TYR A 134 -20.79 -0.91 0.58
CA TYR A 134 -21.58 -2.07 0.12
C TYR A 134 -23.08 -1.88 0.39
N ILE A 135 -23.46 -1.46 1.59
CA ILE A 135 -24.86 -1.20 1.94
C ILE A 135 -25.44 -0.11 1.03
N LYS A 136 -24.71 0.99 0.79
CA LYS A 136 -25.15 2.03 -0.16
C LYS A 136 -25.34 1.49 -1.57
N GLY A 137 -24.45 0.62 -2.06
CA GLY A 137 -24.59 -0.02 -3.36
C GLY A 137 -25.85 -0.89 -3.47
N VAL A 138 -26.19 -1.64 -2.43
CA VAL A 138 -27.43 -2.42 -2.35
C VAL A 138 -28.65 -1.51 -2.36
N LEU A 139 -28.67 -0.45 -1.54
CA LEU A 139 -29.78 0.51 -1.49
C LEU A 139 -30.00 1.21 -2.84
N GLN A 140 -28.94 1.62 -3.52
CA GLN A 140 -29.03 2.21 -4.85
C GLN A 140 -29.60 1.25 -5.89
N SER A 141 -29.23 -0.04 -5.82
CA SER A 141 -29.78 -1.05 -6.75
C SER A 141 -31.29 -1.27 -6.53
N GLU A 142 -31.77 -1.15 -5.29
CA GLU A 142 -33.22 -1.19 -4.98
C GLU A 142 -33.93 0.06 -5.45
N GLU A 143 -33.39 1.23 -5.22
CA GLU A 143 -33.95 2.48 -5.70
C GLU A 143 -34.14 2.48 -7.22
N LEU A 144 -33.19 1.91 -7.96
CA LEU A 144 -33.27 1.72 -9.40
C LEU A 144 -34.43 0.79 -9.78
N ALA A 145 -34.54 -0.38 -9.13
CA ALA A 145 -35.59 -1.35 -9.40
C ALA A 145 -37.00 -0.79 -9.10
N LEU A 146 -37.11 -0.08 -7.98
CA LEU A 146 -38.36 0.57 -7.57
C LEU A 146 -38.82 1.63 -8.60
N SER A 147 -37.90 2.43 -9.07
CA SER A 147 -38.16 3.50 -10.03
C SER A 147 -38.57 2.97 -11.41
N GLU A 148 -38.09 1.79 -11.80
CA GLU A 148 -38.54 1.09 -13.00
C GLU A 148 -39.96 0.54 -12.85
N SER A 149 -40.31 0.03 -11.68
CA SER A 149 -41.65 -0.49 -11.39
C SER A 149 -42.73 0.62 -11.24
N LEU A 150 -42.33 1.81 -10.82
CA LEU A 150 -43.20 2.99 -10.65
C LEU A 150 -43.26 3.88 -11.93
N ALA A 151 -42.82 3.40 -13.08
CA ALA A 151 -42.67 4.13 -14.34
C ALA A 151 -43.96 4.63 -15.00
N GLY A 152 -44.90 5.19 -14.20
CA GLY A 152 -46.06 5.92 -14.68
C GLY A 152 -45.95 7.45 -14.64
N LYS A 153 -44.94 8.04 -14.03
CA LYS A 153 -44.71 9.49 -13.99
C LYS A 153 -43.21 9.79 -14.00
N PRO A 154 -42.67 10.49 -15.00
CA PRO A 154 -41.28 10.88 -15.02
C PRO A 154 -41.01 11.97 -13.99
N LYS A 155 -40.72 11.63 -12.75
CA LYS A 155 -39.96 12.54 -11.87
C LYS A 155 -38.52 12.43 -12.36
N ALA A 156 -37.96 13.54 -12.82
CA ALA A 156 -36.54 13.67 -13.16
C ALA A 156 -35.72 13.45 -11.87
N SER A 157 -35.48 12.19 -11.56
CA SER A 157 -34.56 11.78 -10.50
C SER A 157 -33.17 11.68 -11.13
N MET A 158 -32.25 12.54 -10.72
CA MET A 158 -30.83 12.32 -10.99
C MET A 158 -30.42 11.04 -10.28
N ARG A 159 -30.15 9.99 -11.05
CA ARG A 159 -29.70 8.69 -10.55
C ARG A 159 -28.18 8.64 -10.63
N PRO A 160 -27.45 8.75 -9.53
CA PRO A 160 -26.02 8.55 -9.55
C PRO A 160 -25.74 7.07 -9.82
N ASN A 161 -25.26 6.75 -11.00
CA ASN A 161 -24.73 5.42 -11.30
C ASN A 161 -23.27 5.38 -10.80
N VAL A 162 -23.06 4.78 -9.64
CA VAL A 162 -21.71 4.63 -9.06
C VAL A 162 -21.08 3.35 -9.57
N GLN A 163 -20.15 3.47 -10.50
CA GLN A 163 -19.33 2.36 -10.98
C GLN A 163 -17.93 2.46 -10.39
N LEU A 164 -17.52 1.48 -9.60
CA LEU A 164 -16.15 1.38 -9.12
C LEU A 164 -15.25 0.89 -10.25
N MET A 165 -14.37 1.77 -10.73
CA MET A 165 -13.39 1.43 -11.74
C MET A 165 -12.14 0.82 -11.09
N TYR A 166 -11.45 -0.04 -11.81
CA TYR A 166 -10.16 -0.66 -11.47
C TYR A 166 -10.15 -1.67 -10.31
N ASN A 167 -11.01 -1.54 -9.31
CA ASN A 167 -11.15 -2.50 -8.20
C ASN A 167 -12.63 -2.68 -7.80
N PRO A 168 -13.48 -3.26 -8.66
CA PRO A 168 -14.91 -3.41 -8.38
C PRO A 168 -15.19 -4.29 -7.15
N ALA A 169 -14.29 -5.25 -6.88
CA ALA A 169 -14.40 -6.16 -5.74
C ALA A 169 -13.87 -5.53 -4.43
N MET A 170 -13.41 -4.27 -4.44
CA MET A 170 -12.78 -3.60 -3.28
C MET A 170 -11.71 -4.45 -2.58
N ASN A 171 -10.96 -5.25 -3.35
CA ASN A 171 -9.91 -6.12 -2.83
C ASN A 171 -8.79 -5.28 -2.21
N SER A 172 -8.54 -5.47 -0.92
CA SER A 172 -7.53 -4.73 -0.15
C SER A 172 -6.12 -4.98 -0.65
N SER A 173 -5.84 -6.15 -1.23
CA SER A 173 -4.53 -6.49 -1.79
C SER A 173 -4.08 -5.50 -2.85
N TYR A 174 -5.00 -4.92 -3.64
CA TYR A 174 -4.67 -3.91 -4.66
C TYR A 174 -4.10 -2.63 -4.07
N ASN A 175 -4.45 -2.31 -2.83
CA ASN A 175 -3.93 -1.13 -2.14
C ASN A 175 -2.64 -1.45 -1.37
N PHE A 176 -2.63 -2.55 -0.61
CA PHE A 176 -1.55 -2.88 0.31
C PHE A 176 -0.34 -3.50 -0.36
N VAL A 177 -0.51 -4.38 -1.36
CA VAL A 177 0.60 -5.08 -2.00
C VAL A 177 1.60 -4.13 -2.67
N PRO A 178 1.18 -3.14 -3.50
CA PRO A 178 2.09 -2.14 -4.03
C PRO A 178 2.80 -1.31 -2.95
N GLY A 179 2.09 -1.02 -1.86
CA GLY A 179 2.64 -0.32 -0.71
C GLY A 179 3.74 -1.10 0.00
N VAL A 180 3.46 -2.33 0.34
CA VAL A 180 4.40 -3.25 1.00
C VAL A 180 5.60 -3.56 0.10
N MET A 181 5.38 -3.70 -1.22
CA MET A 181 6.46 -3.87 -2.20
C MET A 181 7.45 -2.71 -2.14
N GLY A 182 6.97 -1.47 -2.12
CA GLY A 182 7.82 -0.29 -1.97
C GLY A 182 8.57 -0.26 -0.65
N LEU A 183 7.90 -0.55 0.45
CA LEU A 183 8.48 -0.57 1.78
C LEU A 183 9.60 -1.62 1.90
N ILE A 184 9.36 -2.84 1.43
CA ILE A 184 10.31 -3.95 1.49
C ILE A 184 11.55 -3.64 0.64
N LEU A 185 11.36 -3.19 -0.59
CA LEU A 185 12.47 -2.84 -1.48
C LEU A 185 13.32 -1.71 -0.89
N MET A 186 12.69 -0.67 -0.35
CA MET A 186 13.40 0.43 0.28
C MET A 186 14.22 -0.04 1.48
N LEU A 187 13.60 -0.82 2.37
CA LEU A 187 14.25 -1.31 3.59
C LEU A 187 15.47 -2.18 3.26
N ILE A 188 15.31 -3.14 2.36
CA ILE A 188 16.39 -4.07 2.01
C ILE A 188 17.53 -3.33 1.31
N CYS A 189 17.22 -2.51 0.30
CA CYS A 189 18.24 -1.78 -0.44
C CYS A 189 19.03 -0.82 0.46
N SER A 190 18.33 -0.05 1.31
CA SER A 190 18.98 0.90 2.20
C SER A 190 19.77 0.21 3.30
N MET A 191 19.21 -0.84 3.92
CA MET A 191 19.85 -1.58 4.99
C MET A 191 21.11 -2.30 4.52
N MET A 192 21.04 -3.01 3.40
CA MET A 192 22.19 -3.76 2.87
C MET A 192 23.33 -2.83 2.47
N THR A 193 23.02 -1.70 1.83
CA THR A 193 24.01 -0.70 1.48
C THR A 193 24.65 -0.07 2.72
N ALA A 194 23.83 0.33 3.69
CA ALA A 194 24.32 0.95 4.92
C ALA A 194 25.21 -0.01 5.72
N VAL A 195 24.74 -1.23 5.98
CA VAL A 195 25.48 -2.23 6.76
C VAL A 195 26.78 -2.63 6.09
N SER A 196 26.80 -2.82 4.77
CA SER A 196 28.02 -3.17 4.04
C SER A 196 29.12 -2.12 4.18
N ILE A 197 28.77 -0.85 4.09
CA ILE A 197 29.74 0.25 4.21
C ILE A 197 30.18 0.43 5.66
N VAL A 198 29.21 0.40 6.58
CA VAL A 198 29.53 0.56 8.01
C VAL A 198 30.36 -0.60 8.54
N LYS A 199 30.17 -1.82 8.04
CA LYS A 199 31.00 -2.98 8.38
C LYS A 199 32.48 -2.73 8.05
N GLU A 200 32.80 -2.18 6.87
CA GLU A 200 34.18 -1.85 6.51
C GLU A 200 34.74 -0.68 7.34
N LYS A 201 33.86 0.25 7.72
CA LYS A 201 34.21 1.36 8.61
C LYS A 201 34.55 0.87 10.01
N GLU A 202 33.76 -0.06 10.53
CA GLU A 202 33.91 -0.66 11.86
C GLU A 202 35.14 -1.57 11.96
N THR A 203 35.49 -2.26 10.86
CA THR A 203 36.68 -3.13 10.78
C THR A 203 37.96 -2.39 10.39
N GLY A 204 37.90 -1.08 10.12
CA GLY A 204 39.06 -0.26 9.71
C GLY A 204 39.54 -0.53 8.25
N THR A 205 38.88 -1.43 7.53
CA THR A 205 39.26 -1.77 6.14
C THR A 205 38.91 -0.66 5.15
N LEU A 206 38.00 0.26 5.52
CA LEU A 206 37.66 1.40 4.69
C LEU A 206 38.85 2.34 4.49
N GLU A 207 39.66 2.58 5.53
CA GLU A 207 40.83 3.44 5.48
C GLU A 207 41.87 2.88 4.49
N LEU A 208 42.07 1.55 4.49
CA LEU A 208 42.96 0.88 3.54
C LEU A 208 42.50 1.04 2.09
N LEU A 209 41.18 1.02 1.86
CA LEU A 209 40.60 1.24 0.54
C LEU A 209 40.79 2.69 0.05
N LEU A 210 40.80 3.65 0.96
CA LEU A 210 40.96 5.07 0.61
C LEU A 210 42.42 5.47 0.32
N VAL A 211 43.39 4.75 0.86
CA VAL A 211 44.81 4.92 0.54
C VAL A 211 45.12 4.35 -0.86
N SER A 212 44.24 3.52 -1.41
CA SER A 212 44.39 2.99 -2.78
C SER A 212 44.22 4.11 -3.82
N PRO A 213 44.88 4.01 -5.01
CA PRO A 213 44.80 5.05 -6.05
C PRO A 213 43.40 5.16 -6.71
N VAL A 214 42.40 4.44 -6.19
CA VAL A 214 41.05 4.39 -6.73
C VAL A 214 40.23 5.57 -6.18
N LYS A 215 39.53 6.31 -7.06
CA LYS A 215 38.65 7.41 -6.63
C LYS A 215 37.51 6.87 -5.75
N PRO A 216 37.17 7.54 -4.62
CA PRO A 216 36.13 7.10 -3.69
C PRO A 216 34.77 6.81 -4.35
N LEU A 217 34.44 7.54 -5.42
CA LEU A 217 33.22 7.34 -6.20
C LEU A 217 33.14 5.93 -6.81
N TRP A 218 34.27 5.40 -7.31
CA TRP A 218 34.29 4.06 -7.89
C TRP A 218 34.16 2.97 -6.83
N ILE A 219 34.69 3.20 -5.64
CA ILE A 219 34.53 2.28 -4.49
C ILE A 219 33.03 2.20 -4.12
N ILE A 220 32.34 3.34 -4.03
CA ILE A 220 30.91 3.38 -3.74
C ILE A 220 30.11 2.68 -4.83
N LEU A 221 30.36 3.01 -6.10
CA LEU A 221 29.63 2.40 -7.22
C LEU A 221 29.86 0.90 -7.31
N SER A 222 31.08 0.42 -7.08
CA SER A 222 31.37 -1.02 -7.10
C SER A 222 30.63 -1.80 -6.01
N LYS A 223 30.29 -1.15 -4.87
CA LYS A 223 29.45 -1.72 -3.83
C LYS A 223 27.98 -1.67 -4.17
N MET A 224 27.52 -0.61 -4.80
CA MET A 224 26.10 -0.46 -5.15
C MET A 224 25.65 -1.47 -6.22
N ILE A 225 26.49 -1.81 -7.19
CA ILE A 225 26.13 -2.69 -8.31
C ILE A 225 25.66 -4.08 -7.86
N PRO A 226 26.34 -4.81 -6.97
CA PRO A 226 25.87 -6.10 -6.48
C PRO A 226 24.53 -6.01 -5.73
N TYR A 227 24.33 -4.97 -4.92
CA TYR A 227 23.07 -4.76 -4.21
C TYR A 227 21.94 -4.36 -5.14
N LEU A 228 22.23 -3.61 -6.21
CA LEU A 228 21.26 -3.35 -7.26
C LEU A 228 20.84 -4.66 -7.95
N ALA A 229 21.77 -5.55 -8.26
CA ALA A 229 21.45 -6.85 -8.86
C ALA A 229 20.58 -7.72 -7.93
N LEU A 230 20.91 -7.79 -6.63
CA LEU A 230 20.07 -8.47 -5.64
C LEU A 230 18.68 -7.84 -5.52
N SER A 231 18.61 -6.52 -5.58
CA SER A 231 17.33 -5.80 -5.50
C SER A 231 16.43 -6.06 -6.71
N VAL A 232 17.02 -6.25 -7.89
CA VAL A 232 16.28 -6.67 -9.09
C VAL A 232 15.71 -8.08 -8.91
N VAL A 233 16.48 -9.01 -8.33
CA VAL A 233 15.99 -10.37 -8.03
C VAL A 233 14.84 -10.30 -7.02
N ASN A 234 14.97 -9.50 -5.96
CA ASN A 234 13.90 -9.29 -4.98
C ASN A 234 12.66 -8.64 -5.63
N PHE A 235 12.84 -7.63 -6.47
CA PHE A 235 11.74 -7.01 -7.19
C PHE A 235 10.96 -8.03 -8.03
N VAL A 236 11.66 -8.86 -8.81
CA VAL A 236 11.03 -9.91 -9.62
C VAL A 236 10.31 -10.92 -8.74
N SER A 237 10.92 -11.37 -7.64
CA SER A 237 10.30 -12.32 -6.70
C SER A 237 9.03 -11.75 -6.07
N VAL A 238 9.07 -10.49 -5.62
CA VAL A 238 7.94 -9.77 -5.03
C VAL A 238 6.83 -9.56 -6.06
N LEU A 239 7.18 -9.20 -7.30
CA LEU A 239 6.22 -9.02 -8.40
C LEU A 239 5.51 -10.32 -8.76
N LEU A 240 6.24 -11.43 -8.84
CA LEU A 240 5.66 -12.76 -9.09
C LEU A 240 4.69 -13.15 -7.97
N LEU A 241 5.07 -12.95 -6.72
CA LEU A 241 4.18 -13.23 -5.59
C LEU A 241 2.94 -12.33 -5.59
N ALA A 242 3.10 -11.04 -5.86
CA ALA A 242 1.99 -10.10 -5.96
C ALA A 242 0.96 -10.55 -7.01
N HIS A 243 1.44 -11.02 -8.17
CA HIS A 243 0.58 -11.45 -9.26
C HIS A 243 -0.02 -12.85 -9.03
N PHE A 244 0.81 -13.88 -8.76
CA PHE A 244 0.36 -15.27 -8.71
C PHE A 244 -0.26 -15.67 -7.38
N VAL A 245 0.18 -15.10 -6.25
CA VAL A 245 -0.30 -15.49 -4.91
C VAL A 245 -1.35 -14.52 -4.41
N MET A 246 -1.16 -13.20 -4.60
CA MET A 246 -2.09 -12.18 -4.11
C MET A 246 -3.15 -11.77 -5.15
N GLY A 247 -3.06 -12.25 -6.38
CA GLY A 247 -4.03 -11.95 -7.44
C GLY A 247 -4.06 -10.49 -7.88
N VAL A 248 -2.98 -9.72 -7.63
CA VAL A 248 -2.91 -8.32 -8.06
C VAL A 248 -2.66 -8.28 -9.57
N PRO A 249 -3.54 -7.63 -10.35
CA PRO A 249 -3.39 -7.57 -11.80
C PRO A 249 -2.23 -6.67 -12.20
N ILE A 250 -1.65 -6.95 -13.36
CA ILE A 250 -0.65 -6.11 -14.01
C ILE A 250 -1.22 -5.68 -15.35
N HIS A 251 -2.00 -4.60 -15.36
CA HIS A 251 -2.63 -4.08 -16.57
C HIS A 251 -1.69 -3.20 -17.41
N GLY A 252 -0.65 -2.63 -16.77
CA GLY A 252 0.29 -1.74 -17.44
C GLY A 252 1.53 -2.41 -18.01
N SER A 253 2.44 -1.61 -18.55
CA SER A 253 3.69 -2.07 -19.14
C SER A 253 4.69 -2.56 -18.09
N LEU A 254 5.13 -3.81 -18.19
CA LEU A 254 6.20 -4.38 -17.34
C LEU A 254 7.53 -3.64 -17.53
N THR A 255 7.82 -3.14 -18.71
CA THR A 255 9.04 -2.37 -18.97
C THR A 255 9.05 -1.05 -18.21
N LEU A 256 7.91 -0.34 -18.20
CA LEU A 256 7.75 0.89 -17.43
C LEU A 256 7.84 0.62 -15.93
N LEU A 257 7.19 -0.44 -15.45
CA LEU A 257 7.24 -0.84 -14.05
C LEU A 257 8.68 -1.18 -13.61
N SER A 258 9.43 -1.90 -14.45
CA SER A 258 10.84 -2.23 -14.19
C SER A 258 11.72 -0.98 -14.17
N LEU A 259 11.51 -0.03 -15.08
CA LEU A 259 12.25 1.23 -15.13
C LEU A 259 12.03 2.06 -13.86
N VAL A 260 10.77 2.24 -13.46
CA VAL A 260 10.38 2.95 -12.23
C VAL A 260 11.01 2.28 -11.00
N SER A 261 10.99 0.94 -10.96
CA SER A 261 11.57 0.17 -9.86
C SER A 261 13.09 0.30 -9.79
N LEU A 262 13.79 0.35 -10.93
CA LEU A 262 15.23 0.59 -10.96
C LEU A 262 15.60 1.98 -10.42
N VAL A 263 14.85 3.02 -10.78
CA VAL A 263 15.07 4.38 -10.24
C VAL A 263 14.79 4.40 -8.74
N PHE A 264 13.76 3.71 -8.28
CA PHE A 264 13.43 3.61 -6.87
C PHE A 264 14.50 2.85 -6.07
N VAL A 265 15.00 1.73 -6.60
CA VAL A 265 16.12 0.99 -6.01
C VAL A 265 17.35 1.89 -5.92
N GLY A 266 17.66 2.64 -6.97
CA GLY A 266 18.77 3.62 -6.96
C GLY A 266 18.61 4.68 -5.86
N SER A 267 17.40 5.21 -5.67
CA SER A 267 17.06 6.14 -4.59
C SER A 267 17.23 5.49 -3.21
N SER A 268 16.80 4.24 -3.05
CA SER A 268 16.90 3.48 -1.80
C SER A 268 18.35 3.13 -1.44
N LEU A 269 19.17 2.79 -2.43
CA LEU A 269 20.63 2.61 -2.25
C LEU A 269 21.28 3.93 -1.83
N GLY A 270 20.85 5.07 -2.41
CA GLY A 270 21.28 6.41 -2.01
C GLY A 270 20.93 6.75 -0.56
N LEU A 271 19.73 6.37 -0.09
CA LEU A 271 19.35 6.47 1.33
C LEU A 271 20.26 5.62 2.23
N GLY A 272 20.55 4.39 1.82
CA GLY A 272 21.47 3.51 2.54
C GLY A 272 22.87 4.11 2.67
N LEU A 273 23.38 4.74 1.60
CA LEU A 273 24.63 5.50 1.65
C LEU A 273 24.57 6.63 2.65
N LEU A 274 23.50 7.41 2.67
CA LEU A 274 23.30 8.52 3.63
C LEU A 274 23.32 7.99 5.07
N VAL A 275 22.59 6.92 5.36
CA VAL A 275 22.58 6.26 6.68
C VAL A 275 23.97 5.77 7.05
N SER A 276 24.76 5.24 6.11
CA SER A 276 26.12 4.77 6.37
C SER A 276 27.09 5.90 6.80
N VAL A 277 26.85 7.12 6.30
CA VAL A 277 27.62 8.32 6.71
C VAL A 277 27.29 8.72 8.14
N LEU A 278 26.03 8.59 8.54
CA LEU A 278 25.53 8.95 9.88
C LEU A 278 25.86 7.88 10.94
N SER A 279 26.07 6.64 10.52
CA SER A 279 26.26 5.50 11.42
C SER A 279 27.74 5.19 11.64
N LYS A 280 28.08 4.86 12.91
CA LYS A 280 29.42 4.39 13.31
C LYS A 280 29.49 2.88 13.46
N THR A 281 28.38 2.22 13.77
CA THR A 281 28.29 0.77 13.99
C THR A 281 27.19 0.14 13.11
N GLN A 282 27.36 -1.14 12.79
CA GLN A 282 26.36 -1.89 12.03
C GLN A 282 24.98 -1.89 12.72
N GLN A 283 24.98 -2.00 14.07
CA GLN A 283 23.76 -1.98 14.86
C GLN A 283 23.02 -0.65 14.70
N THR A 284 23.73 0.48 14.76
CA THR A 284 23.13 1.81 14.55
C THR A 284 22.57 1.95 13.13
N ALA A 285 23.29 1.45 12.13
CA ALA A 285 22.81 1.45 10.74
C ALA A 285 21.53 0.62 10.57
N MET A 286 21.48 -0.56 11.17
CA MET A 286 20.29 -1.42 11.17
C MET A 286 19.09 -0.75 11.85
N LEU A 287 19.30 -0.11 13.01
CA LEU A 287 18.23 0.59 13.71
C LEU A 287 17.71 1.80 12.93
N LEU A 288 18.62 2.59 12.33
CA LEU A 288 18.22 3.74 11.52
C LEU A 288 17.46 3.31 10.25
N CYS A 289 17.88 2.24 9.57
CA CYS A 289 17.13 1.72 8.43
C CYS A 289 15.83 1.05 8.88
N GLY A 290 15.88 0.17 9.89
CA GLY A 290 14.75 -0.62 10.33
C GLY A 290 13.65 0.22 10.97
N MET A 291 13.98 1.11 11.90
CA MET A 291 12.98 1.96 12.57
C MET A 291 12.88 3.34 11.94
N GLY A 292 14.03 3.98 11.68
CA GLY A 292 14.08 5.37 11.23
C GLY A 292 13.53 5.59 9.82
N LEU A 293 13.66 4.62 8.91
CA LEU A 293 13.07 4.69 7.57
C LEU A 293 11.70 4.00 7.50
N THR A 294 11.53 2.84 8.15
CA THR A 294 10.30 2.04 8.00
C THR A 294 9.10 2.71 8.64
N MET A 295 9.22 3.20 9.88
CA MET A 295 8.10 3.83 10.59
C MET A 295 7.52 5.05 9.85
N PRO A 296 8.34 6.06 9.45
CA PRO A 296 7.82 7.18 8.69
C PRO A 296 7.24 6.74 7.34
N THR A 297 7.86 5.77 6.68
CA THR A 297 7.36 5.27 5.38
C THR A 297 6.01 4.59 5.53
N MET A 298 5.80 3.73 6.51
CA MET A 298 4.51 3.09 6.74
C MET A 298 3.40 4.11 6.97
N MET A 299 3.68 5.16 7.74
CA MET A 299 2.67 6.16 8.11
C MET A 299 2.43 7.21 7.03
N LEU A 300 3.49 7.66 6.34
CA LEU A 300 3.43 8.84 5.47
C LEU A 300 3.46 8.53 3.96
N SER A 301 3.58 7.26 3.55
CA SER A 301 3.65 6.91 2.12
C SER A 301 2.29 6.61 1.46
N GLY A 302 1.19 6.65 2.22
CA GLY A 302 -0.12 6.30 1.68
C GLY A 302 -0.42 4.79 1.69
N ILE A 303 0.33 3.99 2.50
CA ILE A 303 0.06 2.56 2.69
C ILE A 303 -1.15 2.39 3.62
N ILE A 304 -1.07 2.97 4.82
CA ILE A 304 -2.10 2.84 5.86
C ILE A 304 -3.09 3.98 5.76
N PHE A 305 -2.59 5.21 5.72
CA PHE A 305 -3.43 6.41 5.66
C PHE A 305 -3.32 7.08 4.30
N PRO A 306 -4.42 7.43 3.62
CA PRO A 306 -4.38 8.22 2.39
C PRO A 306 -3.66 9.55 2.64
N CYS A 307 -2.69 9.89 1.79
CA CYS A 307 -1.90 11.12 1.95
C CYS A 307 -2.77 12.39 1.91
N GLU A 308 -3.88 12.34 1.18
CA GLU A 308 -4.84 13.44 1.03
C GLU A 308 -5.60 13.76 2.32
N SER A 309 -5.73 12.77 3.21
CA SER A 309 -6.41 12.92 4.51
C SER A 309 -5.51 13.49 5.62
N MET A 310 -4.22 13.64 5.33
CA MET A 310 -3.24 14.12 6.32
C MET A 310 -3.26 15.65 6.44
N PRO A 311 -2.95 16.22 7.63
CA PRO A 311 -2.65 17.65 7.76
C PRO A 311 -1.53 18.09 6.82
N VAL A 312 -1.58 19.35 6.35
CA VAL A 312 -0.64 19.90 5.35
C VAL A 312 0.83 19.71 5.75
N ALA A 313 1.16 19.85 7.02
CA ALA A 313 2.51 19.64 7.53
C ALA A 313 3.01 18.20 7.31
N LEU A 314 2.14 17.19 7.51
CA LEU A 314 2.48 15.78 7.28
C LEU A 314 2.52 15.45 5.78
N GLN A 315 1.72 16.13 4.95
CA GLN A 315 1.79 15.99 3.50
C GLN A 315 3.15 16.45 2.96
N MET A 316 3.68 17.59 3.45
CA MET A 316 5.02 18.08 3.08
C MET A 316 6.13 17.11 3.51
N LEU A 317 6.03 16.52 4.71
CA LEU A 317 6.98 15.50 5.16
C LEU A 317 6.88 14.21 4.31
N SER A 318 5.67 13.85 3.94
CA SER A 318 5.39 12.72 3.04
C SER A 318 6.08 12.87 1.68
N ASP A 319 6.16 14.09 1.14
CA ASP A 319 6.78 14.38 -0.14
C ASP A 319 8.30 14.13 -0.16
N ILE A 320 8.95 14.12 1.00
CA ILE A 320 10.38 13.83 1.14
C ILE A 320 10.67 12.32 1.07
N ILE A 321 9.65 11.47 1.21
CA ILE A 321 9.81 10.01 1.25
C ILE A 321 9.74 9.42 -0.16
N PRO A 322 10.84 8.82 -0.70
CA PRO A 322 10.85 8.27 -2.04
C PRO A 322 9.82 7.17 -2.26
N ALA A 323 9.54 6.38 -1.23
CA ALA A 323 8.57 5.29 -1.30
C ALA A 323 7.14 5.76 -1.64
N LYS A 324 6.73 6.96 -1.21
CA LYS A 324 5.44 7.55 -1.59
C LYS A 324 5.28 7.63 -3.10
N TRP A 325 6.25 8.23 -3.78
CA TRP A 325 6.22 8.42 -5.22
C TRP A 325 6.23 7.10 -5.98
N PHE A 326 7.04 6.16 -5.51
CA PHE A 326 7.08 4.81 -6.06
C PHE A 326 5.73 4.09 -5.93
N ILE A 327 5.12 4.11 -4.75
CA ILE A 327 3.84 3.44 -4.48
C ILE A 327 2.72 4.02 -5.35
N ILE A 328 2.67 5.34 -5.51
CA ILE A 328 1.70 6.00 -6.40
C ILE A 328 1.88 5.51 -7.84
N MET A 329 3.12 5.48 -8.35
CA MET A 329 3.41 5.01 -9.71
C MET A 329 3.06 3.54 -9.89
N VAL A 330 3.44 2.67 -8.94
CA VAL A 330 3.14 1.24 -9.01
C VAL A 330 1.63 0.99 -9.04
N LYS A 331 0.85 1.69 -8.19
CA LYS A 331 -0.62 1.61 -8.22
C LYS A 331 -1.18 2.06 -9.56
N LYS A 332 -0.72 3.19 -10.11
CA LYS A 332 -1.16 3.68 -11.42
C LYS A 332 -0.82 2.70 -12.54
N ILE A 333 0.40 2.15 -12.55
CA ILE A 333 0.85 1.24 -13.61
C ILE A 333 0.16 -0.13 -13.47
N MET A 334 0.23 -0.77 -12.30
CA MET A 334 -0.28 -2.13 -12.12
C MET A 334 -1.80 -2.20 -12.19
N ILE A 335 -2.50 -1.30 -11.49
CA ILE A 335 -3.95 -1.38 -11.32
C ILE A 335 -4.69 -0.62 -12.41
N GLN A 336 -4.27 0.63 -12.70
CA GLN A 336 -4.94 1.50 -13.67
C GLN A 336 -4.45 1.30 -15.10
N GLY A 337 -3.35 0.55 -15.32
CA GLY A 337 -2.76 0.38 -16.64
C GLY A 337 -2.17 1.67 -17.23
N ALA A 338 -1.78 2.63 -16.39
CA ALA A 338 -1.33 3.94 -16.81
C ALA A 338 0.00 3.88 -17.58
N GLY A 339 0.10 4.68 -18.63
CA GLY A 339 1.31 4.88 -19.42
C GLY A 339 2.28 5.89 -18.80
N LEU A 340 3.43 6.10 -19.46
CA LEU A 340 4.49 7.00 -19.00
C LEU A 340 4.00 8.43 -18.75
N GLU A 341 3.11 8.93 -19.60
CA GLU A 341 2.59 10.29 -19.50
C GLU A 341 1.86 10.57 -18.18
N ALA A 342 1.10 9.57 -17.70
CA ALA A 342 0.32 9.70 -16.48
C ALA A 342 1.16 9.61 -15.20
N VAL A 343 2.40 9.12 -15.27
CA VAL A 343 3.34 8.99 -14.15
C VAL A 343 4.58 9.86 -14.29
N ALA A 344 4.66 10.70 -15.34
CA ALA A 344 5.84 11.48 -15.67
C ALA A 344 6.25 12.45 -14.54
N LYS A 345 5.27 13.06 -13.84
CA LYS A 345 5.52 13.95 -12.71
C LYS A 345 6.20 13.20 -11.57
N GLU A 346 5.61 12.09 -11.13
CA GLU A 346 6.11 11.27 -10.03
C GLU A 346 7.48 10.67 -10.37
N PHE A 347 7.65 10.26 -11.63
CA PHE A 347 8.92 9.73 -12.13
C PHE A 347 10.04 10.78 -12.12
N ALA A 348 9.74 12.03 -12.53
CA ALA A 348 10.69 13.12 -12.48
C ALA A 348 11.10 13.48 -11.05
N VAL A 349 10.14 13.51 -10.11
CA VAL A 349 10.40 13.76 -8.69
C VAL A 349 11.28 12.65 -8.12
N LEU A 350 10.93 11.38 -8.34
CA LEU A 350 11.70 10.25 -7.82
C LEU A 350 13.13 10.22 -8.38
N THR A 351 13.29 10.52 -9.68
CA THR A 351 14.61 10.62 -10.31
C THR A 351 15.42 11.77 -9.73
N GLY A 352 14.80 12.94 -9.51
CA GLY A 352 15.43 14.07 -8.84
C GLY A 352 15.88 13.72 -7.41
N MET A 353 15.05 13.01 -6.64
CA MET A 353 15.39 12.53 -5.30
C MET A 353 16.56 11.54 -5.34
N MET A 354 16.57 10.61 -6.28
CA MET A 354 17.68 9.67 -6.47
C MET A 354 19.00 10.41 -6.69
N VAL A 355 19.02 11.35 -7.63
CA VAL A 355 20.23 12.13 -7.94
C VAL A 355 20.65 12.96 -6.72
N PHE A 356 19.72 13.64 -6.05
CA PHE A 356 19.97 14.42 -4.85
C PHE A 356 20.59 13.57 -3.74
N LEU A 357 19.99 12.43 -3.41
CA LEU A 357 20.47 11.53 -2.36
C LEU A 357 21.86 10.99 -2.69
N LEU A 358 22.13 10.60 -3.94
CA LEU A 358 23.44 10.13 -4.36
C LEU A 358 24.49 11.24 -4.24
N VAL A 359 24.20 12.45 -4.72
CA VAL A 359 25.14 13.59 -4.67
C VAL A 359 25.45 13.99 -3.22
N VAL A 360 24.41 14.09 -2.38
CA VAL A 360 24.61 14.44 -0.95
C VAL A 360 25.42 13.35 -0.24
N SER A 361 25.10 12.09 -0.48
CA SER A 361 25.82 10.98 0.15
C SER A 361 27.29 10.93 -0.27
N ILE A 362 27.58 11.11 -1.56
CA ILE A 362 28.95 11.10 -2.07
C ILE A 362 29.76 12.30 -1.54
N LYS A 363 29.16 13.49 -1.46
CA LYS A 363 29.84 14.67 -0.89
C LYS A 363 30.17 14.49 0.58
N ASN A 364 29.22 13.99 1.38
CA ASN A 364 29.43 13.79 2.82
C ASN A 364 30.35 12.61 3.11
N PHE A 365 30.46 11.63 2.21
CA PHE A 365 31.39 10.53 2.32
C PHE A 365 32.85 11.00 2.25
N LYS A 366 33.14 12.06 1.47
CA LYS A 366 34.50 12.64 1.34
C LYS A 366 34.92 13.52 2.53
N THR A 367 33.97 14.08 3.27
CA THR A 367 34.26 15.12 4.29
C THR A 367 34.34 14.58 5.71
N ARG A 368 33.92 13.34 5.96
CA ARG A 368 33.93 12.74 7.32
C ARG A 368 34.91 11.56 7.47
N LEU A 369 35.91 11.54 6.64
CA LEU A 369 37.14 10.75 6.73
C LEU A 369 38.30 11.70 7.00
#